data_08e6dd52722b80cc883c054d24cf7243
#
_entry.id   08e6dd52722b80cc883c054d24cf7243
#
_cell.length_a   1.000
_cell.length_b   1.000
_cell.length_c   1.000
_cell.angle_alpha   90.00
_cell.angle_beta   90.00
_cell.angle_gamma   90.00
#
_symmetry.space_group_name_H-M   'P 1'
#
loop_
_entity.id
_entity.type
_entity.pdbx_description
1 polymer ?
#
loop_
_entity_poly.entity_id
_entity_poly.type
_entity_poly.pdbx_seq_one_letter_code
_entity_poly.pdbx_strand_id
1 'polypeptide(L)'
;MQDYKQQFKNKKITIMGLGILGRGLGYTKFLAECGAELTVTDLKSEEQLVTSIKELKKFTSASKDLAEIKFVLGEHRLEDFKDRDMVIKAAGVPLDSIYIKEAQKNKIPVEMDVSLFLKCAPEVTIIGVTGTRGKSMVTVLVYEILKQNEKFLKNPSTTLRTKKPSVFLGGNVRGIATLPLLKKVKVGDILICELDSWQLQGFGDSKISPHISVFTSFMPDHMNYYKNSMKKYFEDKANIFKYQKKNDILIIRPDVKKLIPKNLESKLIVVKPDNFQEENLACAVEVAKLLKIPNKNIKKALKNFKGLEGRLQYVKTIKGVKIYNDNNATTPEATMAGIEALSISFPEAQLRGVSPKLGFGERKIVLICGGADKKLPLDDFVKVVNKYCKAVIMIPGTGTDKLVSSGNVLVTSKYVKNLNEAVKAALGLASRGDIILFSPAFASFGQFNNEYERGDLFMKIIKNSK
;
A
#
# COMPACT_ATOMS: atom_id res chain seq x y z
N MET A 1 28.52 14.96 -2.81
CA MET A 1 27.17 14.67 -2.25
C MET A 1 26.56 16.00 -1.89
N GLN A 2 25.41 16.35 -2.43
CA GLN A 2 24.66 17.51 -1.95
C GLN A 2 24.38 17.25 -0.46
N ASP A 3 24.79 18.17 0.41
CA ASP A 3 24.55 18.00 1.84
C ASP A 3 23.07 18.30 2.13
N TYR A 4 22.25 17.26 2.03
CA TYR A 4 20.80 17.37 2.29
C TYR A 4 20.51 17.96 3.68
N LYS A 5 21.41 17.80 4.66
CA LYS A 5 21.24 18.37 5.99
C LYS A 5 21.18 19.89 5.97
N GLN A 6 22.02 20.54 5.14
CA GLN A 6 22.03 21.99 5.02
C GLN A 6 20.70 22.55 4.46
N GLN A 7 19.96 21.73 3.68
CA GLN A 7 18.67 22.15 3.13
C GLN A 7 17.59 22.28 4.23
N PHE A 8 17.75 21.59 5.35
CA PHE A 8 16.76 21.55 6.43
C PHE A 8 17.22 22.26 7.71
N LYS A 9 18.52 22.46 7.87
CA LYS A 9 19.09 23.07 9.08
C LYS A 9 18.51 24.48 9.33
N ASN A 10 18.01 24.72 10.53
CA ASN A 10 17.39 25.97 10.97
C ASN A 10 16.15 26.37 10.14
N LYS A 11 15.56 25.44 9.39
CA LYS A 11 14.33 25.69 8.64
C LYS A 11 13.11 25.49 9.50
N LYS A 12 12.19 26.45 9.46
CA LYS A 12 10.87 26.36 10.10
C LYS A 12 9.94 25.52 9.23
N ILE A 13 9.67 24.29 9.62
CA ILE A 13 8.87 23.36 8.84
C ILE A 13 7.60 22.97 9.58
N THR A 14 6.45 23.15 8.94
CA THR A 14 5.19 22.62 9.44
C THR A 14 4.91 21.24 8.84
N ILE A 15 4.68 20.26 9.70
CA ILE A 15 4.27 18.91 9.32
C ILE A 15 2.78 18.80 9.53
N MET A 16 2.02 18.70 8.43
CA MET A 16 0.57 18.58 8.43
C MET A 16 0.16 17.13 8.28
N GLY A 17 -0.22 16.50 9.39
CA GLY A 17 -0.62 15.09 9.46
C GLY A 17 0.54 14.17 9.87
N LEU A 18 0.72 13.97 11.18
CA LEU A 18 1.65 12.99 11.74
C LEU A 18 1.20 11.55 11.40
N GLY A 19 -0.11 11.33 11.52
CA GLY A 19 -0.73 10.03 11.26
C GLY A 19 -0.28 8.92 12.20
N ILE A 20 -0.89 7.74 12.04
CA ILE A 20 -0.66 6.57 12.91
C ILE A 20 0.13 5.44 12.22
N LEU A 21 0.49 5.58 10.94
CA LEU A 21 1.12 4.52 10.14
C LEU A 21 2.66 4.58 10.12
N GLY A 22 3.26 5.45 10.93
CA GLY A 22 4.70 5.55 11.10
C GLY A 22 5.46 6.38 10.06
N ARG A 23 4.84 6.74 8.92
CA ARG A 23 5.51 7.59 7.91
C ARG A 23 5.77 8.99 8.42
N GLY A 24 4.73 9.66 8.96
CA GLY A 24 4.87 10.98 9.56
C GLY A 24 5.91 11.00 10.67
N LEU A 25 5.88 10.00 11.54
CA LEU A 25 6.90 9.82 12.58
C LEU A 25 8.31 9.72 11.99
N GLY A 26 8.49 8.93 10.93
CA GLY A 26 9.80 8.70 10.31
C GLY A 26 10.43 9.96 9.73
N TYR A 27 9.68 10.72 8.90
CA TYR A 27 10.24 11.95 8.33
C TYR A 27 10.32 13.10 9.35
N THR A 28 9.47 13.13 10.38
CA THR A 28 9.60 14.10 11.50
C THR A 28 10.92 13.89 12.24
N LYS A 29 11.25 12.65 12.62
CA LYS A 29 12.54 12.35 13.25
C LYS A 29 13.72 12.74 12.36
N PHE A 30 13.64 12.40 11.07
CA PHE A 30 14.69 12.73 10.10
C PHE A 30 14.93 14.23 10.00
N LEU A 31 13.88 15.05 9.91
CA LEU A 31 13.98 16.49 9.81
C LEU A 31 14.53 17.12 11.11
N ALA A 32 14.11 16.61 12.28
CA ALA A 32 14.69 17.01 13.56
C ALA A 32 16.19 16.73 13.60
N GLU A 33 16.64 15.53 13.15
CA GLU A 33 18.08 15.19 13.05
C GLU A 33 18.84 16.08 12.04
N CYS A 34 18.15 16.66 11.07
CA CYS A 34 18.73 17.63 10.16
C CYS A 34 18.80 19.05 10.76
N GLY A 35 18.29 19.26 11.98
CA GLY A 35 18.29 20.55 12.67
C GLY A 35 17.17 21.50 12.25
N ALA A 36 16.05 20.98 11.76
CA ALA A 36 14.86 21.78 11.44
C ALA A 36 14.06 22.13 12.70
N GLU A 37 13.45 23.33 12.71
CA GLU A 37 12.47 23.77 13.72
C GLU A 37 11.08 23.26 13.30
N LEU A 38 10.51 22.32 14.07
CA LEU A 38 9.33 21.58 13.65
C LEU A 38 8.07 22.00 14.41
N THR A 39 7.00 22.26 13.66
CA THR A 39 5.64 22.31 14.17
C THR A 39 4.87 21.13 13.56
N VAL A 40 4.42 20.20 14.39
CA VAL A 40 3.63 19.03 13.98
C VAL A 40 2.17 19.28 14.29
N THR A 41 1.32 19.27 13.28
CA THR A 41 -0.13 19.49 13.45
C THR A 41 -0.93 18.30 12.88
N ASP A 42 -1.96 17.86 13.60
CA ASP A 42 -2.85 16.76 13.19
C ASP A 42 -4.26 16.98 13.76
N LEU A 43 -5.30 16.62 12.99
CA LEU A 43 -6.70 16.65 13.45
C LEU A 43 -7.01 15.58 14.51
N LYS A 44 -6.15 14.59 14.66
CA LYS A 44 -6.26 13.56 15.71
C LYS A 44 -5.81 14.13 17.05
N SER A 45 -6.49 13.71 18.11
CA SER A 45 -6.13 14.08 19.47
C SER A 45 -4.80 13.45 19.93
N GLU A 46 -4.27 13.95 21.05
CA GLU A 46 -3.05 13.39 21.66
C GLU A 46 -3.21 11.91 22.02
N GLU A 47 -4.40 11.48 22.50
CA GLU A 47 -4.67 10.08 22.83
C GLU A 47 -4.60 9.20 21.58
N GLN A 48 -5.12 9.66 20.44
CA GLN A 48 -5.08 8.91 19.19
C GLN A 48 -3.66 8.79 18.61
N LEU A 49 -2.78 9.73 18.93
CA LEU A 49 -1.39 9.81 18.47
C LEU A 49 -0.37 9.44 19.55
N VAL A 50 -0.81 8.98 20.72
CA VAL A 50 0.02 8.79 21.91
C VAL A 50 1.31 8.00 21.66
N THR A 51 1.27 6.96 20.84
CA THR A 51 2.44 6.15 20.51
C THR A 51 3.49 6.97 19.74
N SER A 52 3.06 7.67 18.67
CA SER A 52 3.95 8.49 17.85
C SER A 52 4.54 9.66 18.63
N ILE A 53 3.72 10.30 19.49
CA ILE A 53 4.14 11.45 20.31
C ILE A 53 5.15 11.01 21.37
N LYS A 54 4.87 9.93 22.12
CA LYS A 54 5.82 9.40 23.12
C LYS A 54 7.15 9.04 22.47
N GLU A 55 7.12 8.49 21.28
CA GLU A 55 8.32 8.14 20.54
C GLU A 55 9.11 9.37 20.06
N LEU A 56 8.43 10.44 19.63
CA LEU A 56 9.07 11.72 19.28
C LEU A 56 9.65 12.41 20.52
N LYS A 57 8.88 12.53 21.60
CA LYS A 57 9.35 13.13 22.87
C LYS A 57 10.59 12.37 23.41
N LYS A 58 10.55 11.05 23.41
CA LYS A 58 11.71 10.23 23.80
C LYS A 58 12.92 10.44 22.88
N PHE A 59 12.66 10.58 21.58
CA PHE A 59 13.71 10.80 20.59
C PHE A 59 14.39 12.16 20.78
N THR A 60 13.62 13.25 20.95
CA THR A 60 14.19 14.61 21.17
C THR A 60 14.89 14.73 22.53
N SER A 61 14.36 14.12 23.60
CA SER A 61 15.01 14.13 24.93
C SER A 61 16.29 13.32 25.00
N ALA A 62 16.54 12.40 24.07
CA ALA A 62 17.76 11.59 24.02
C ALA A 62 18.98 12.34 23.46
N SER A 63 18.81 13.52 22.87
CA SER A 63 19.89 14.34 22.31
C SER A 63 19.65 15.81 22.61
N LYS A 64 20.62 16.46 23.26
CA LYS A 64 20.57 17.90 23.59
C LYS A 64 20.66 18.80 22.34
N ASP A 65 21.11 18.25 21.22
CA ASP A 65 21.31 18.99 19.97
C ASP A 65 20.02 19.09 19.12
N LEU A 66 18.93 18.40 19.53
CA LEU A 66 17.67 18.43 18.81
C LEU A 66 16.75 19.52 19.38
N ALA A 67 16.21 20.37 18.50
CA ALA A 67 15.20 21.34 18.87
C ALA A 67 13.93 20.65 19.36
N GLU A 68 13.21 21.30 20.27
CA GLU A 68 11.92 20.83 20.73
C GLU A 68 10.90 20.87 19.58
N ILE A 69 10.09 19.83 19.46
CA ILE A 69 9.02 19.74 18.47
C ILE A 69 7.75 20.34 19.08
N LYS A 70 7.22 21.38 18.45
CA LYS A 70 5.92 21.96 18.80
C LYS A 70 4.80 21.09 18.28
N PHE A 71 3.86 20.68 19.14
CA PHE A 71 2.68 19.89 18.77
C PHE A 71 1.40 20.77 18.82
N VAL A 72 0.58 20.63 17.78
CA VAL A 72 -0.76 21.22 17.66
C VAL A 72 -1.69 20.10 17.26
N LEU A 73 -2.43 19.54 18.20
CA LEU A 73 -3.19 18.30 18.04
C LEU A 73 -4.69 18.52 18.27
N GLY A 74 -5.52 17.77 17.55
CA GLY A 74 -6.98 17.93 17.55
C GLY A 74 -7.48 19.02 16.58
N GLU A 75 -6.59 19.85 16.07
CA GLU A 75 -6.89 20.94 15.16
C GLU A 75 -5.71 21.28 14.26
N HIS A 76 -5.96 22.13 13.26
CA HIS A 76 -4.95 22.89 12.55
C HIS A 76 -5.22 24.39 12.76
N ARG A 77 -4.18 25.23 12.86
CA ARG A 77 -4.30 26.66 13.03
C ARG A 77 -3.65 27.38 11.86
N LEU A 78 -4.27 28.44 11.33
CA LEU A 78 -3.76 29.18 10.17
C LEU A 78 -2.38 29.80 10.40
N GLU A 79 -2.07 30.21 11.65
CA GLU A 79 -0.76 30.76 11.99
C GLU A 79 0.38 29.76 11.80
N ASP A 80 0.13 28.46 11.94
CA ASP A 80 1.15 27.42 11.75
C ASP A 80 1.49 27.19 10.25
N PHE A 81 0.79 27.89 9.35
CA PHE A 81 1.02 27.88 7.90
C PHE A 81 1.47 29.25 7.36
N LYS A 82 1.91 30.14 8.25
CA LYS A 82 2.52 31.45 7.96
C LYS A 82 3.94 31.47 8.49
N ASP A 83 4.80 32.31 7.91
CA ASP A 83 6.20 32.45 8.35
C ASP A 83 6.92 31.09 8.52
N ARG A 84 6.82 30.27 7.48
CA ARG A 84 7.46 28.95 7.38
C ARG A 84 8.34 28.88 6.13
N ASP A 85 9.41 28.11 6.22
CA ASP A 85 10.22 27.80 5.04
C ASP A 85 9.58 26.72 4.18
N MET A 86 8.76 25.83 4.77
CA MET A 86 8.14 24.71 4.08
C MET A 86 6.95 24.15 4.89
N VAL A 87 5.98 23.62 4.19
CA VAL A 87 4.94 22.72 4.72
C VAL A 87 5.12 21.34 4.12
N ILE A 88 5.17 20.30 4.95
CA ILE A 88 5.13 18.91 4.50
C ILE A 88 3.76 18.35 4.85
N LYS A 89 2.95 18.06 3.83
CA LYS A 89 1.63 17.49 4.02
C LYS A 89 1.62 15.95 3.90
N ALA A 90 0.83 15.30 4.75
CA ALA A 90 0.51 13.88 4.56
C ALA A 90 -0.32 13.68 3.28
N ALA A 91 -0.20 12.49 2.66
CA ALA A 91 -0.84 12.18 1.38
C ALA A 91 -2.36 12.45 1.39
N GLY A 92 -3.07 12.07 2.45
CA GLY A 92 -4.52 12.25 2.55
C GLY A 92 -5.01 13.68 2.80
N VAL A 93 -4.12 14.67 2.98
CA VAL A 93 -4.51 16.07 3.15
C VAL A 93 -4.91 16.67 1.80
N PRO A 94 -6.15 17.18 1.63
CA PRO A 94 -6.60 17.76 0.38
C PRO A 94 -5.81 19.03 0.01
N LEU A 95 -5.49 19.20 -1.28
CA LEU A 95 -4.84 20.41 -1.80
C LEU A 95 -5.73 21.67 -1.69
N ASP A 96 -7.05 21.49 -1.65
CA ASP A 96 -8.01 22.59 -1.46
C ASP A 96 -8.26 22.93 0.02
N SER A 97 -7.52 22.33 0.94
CA SER A 97 -7.52 22.68 2.37
C SER A 97 -7.22 24.17 2.56
N ILE A 98 -7.96 24.83 3.45
CA ILE A 98 -7.74 26.24 3.79
C ILE A 98 -6.33 26.50 4.30
N TYR A 99 -5.73 25.56 5.00
CA TYR A 99 -4.37 25.64 5.53
C TYR A 99 -3.31 25.54 4.42
N ILE A 100 -3.51 24.65 3.45
CA ILE A 100 -2.64 24.57 2.28
C ILE A 100 -2.75 25.82 1.42
N LYS A 101 -3.98 26.36 1.23
CA LYS A 101 -4.18 27.63 0.54
C LYS A 101 -3.51 28.79 1.26
N GLU A 102 -3.51 28.81 2.60
CA GLU A 102 -2.82 29.85 3.36
C GLU A 102 -1.31 29.78 3.14
N ALA A 103 -0.71 28.57 3.18
CA ALA A 103 0.70 28.40 2.86
C ALA A 103 1.02 28.88 1.42
N GLN A 104 0.19 28.49 0.43
CA GLN A 104 0.37 28.92 -0.96
C GLN A 104 0.24 30.43 -1.14
N LYS A 105 -0.73 31.09 -0.46
CA LYS A 105 -0.89 32.53 -0.45
C LYS A 105 0.36 33.26 0.07
N ASN A 106 1.03 32.67 1.05
CA ASN A 106 2.27 33.16 1.62
C ASN A 106 3.52 32.69 0.83
N LYS A 107 3.34 32.07 -0.35
CA LYS A 107 4.42 31.54 -1.21
C LYS A 107 5.31 30.50 -0.51
N ILE A 108 4.77 29.81 0.51
CA ILE A 108 5.46 28.75 1.23
C ILE A 108 5.38 27.46 0.41
N PRO A 109 6.50 26.79 0.11
CA PRO A 109 6.50 25.51 -0.58
C PRO A 109 5.70 24.44 0.19
N VAL A 110 4.82 23.74 -0.51
CA VAL A 110 4.06 22.61 0.03
C VAL A 110 4.61 21.31 -0.58
N GLU A 111 5.20 20.48 0.23
CA GLU A 111 5.92 19.30 -0.19
C GLU A 111 5.26 18.01 0.33
N MET A 112 5.67 16.90 -0.23
CA MET A 112 5.31 15.57 0.23
C MET A 112 6.58 14.70 0.38
N ASP A 113 6.52 13.70 1.24
CA ASP A 113 7.67 12.83 1.60
C ASP A 113 8.46 12.35 0.38
N VAL A 114 7.78 11.75 -0.61
CA VAL A 114 8.45 11.17 -1.77
C VAL A 114 8.96 12.23 -2.74
N SER A 115 8.15 13.25 -3.07
CA SER A 115 8.57 14.32 -3.97
C SER A 115 9.73 15.14 -3.41
N LEU A 116 9.71 15.41 -2.11
CA LEU A 116 10.81 16.08 -1.42
C LEU A 116 12.08 15.22 -1.40
N PHE A 117 11.95 13.90 -1.15
CA PHE A 117 13.08 12.99 -1.28
C PHE A 117 13.74 13.11 -2.66
N LEU A 118 12.94 13.11 -3.74
CA LEU A 118 13.46 13.19 -5.11
C LEU A 118 14.21 14.49 -5.41
N LYS A 119 13.77 15.60 -4.83
CA LYS A 119 14.45 16.90 -4.94
C LYS A 119 15.81 16.93 -4.24
N CYS A 120 15.94 16.17 -3.14
CA CYS A 120 17.13 16.15 -2.30
C CYS A 120 18.06 14.97 -2.58
N ALA A 121 17.57 13.92 -3.22
CA ALA A 121 18.34 12.69 -3.45
C ALA A 121 19.44 12.91 -4.49
N PRO A 122 20.56 12.17 -4.37
CA PRO A 122 21.50 12.05 -5.48
C PRO A 122 20.81 11.40 -6.69
N GLU A 123 21.49 11.34 -7.83
CA GLU A 123 20.97 10.67 -9.03
C GLU A 123 20.69 9.19 -8.76
N VAL A 124 19.41 8.84 -8.55
CA VAL A 124 18.89 7.48 -8.31
C VAL A 124 17.89 7.11 -9.40
N THR A 125 17.84 5.83 -9.74
CA THR A 125 16.80 5.33 -10.65
C THR A 125 15.51 5.08 -9.89
N ILE A 126 14.42 5.73 -10.31
CA ILE A 126 13.12 5.61 -9.66
C ILE A 126 12.21 4.70 -10.46
N ILE A 127 11.66 3.70 -9.80
CA ILE A 127 10.63 2.81 -10.32
C ILE A 127 9.34 3.12 -9.56
N GLY A 128 8.37 3.75 -10.22
CA GLY A 128 7.09 4.12 -9.62
C GLY A 128 5.99 3.17 -10.03
N VAL A 129 5.17 2.73 -9.07
CA VAL A 129 4.03 1.85 -9.33
C VAL A 129 2.74 2.51 -8.86
N THR A 130 1.81 2.74 -9.78
CA THR A 130 0.47 3.25 -9.49
C THR A 130 -0.63 2.38 -10.08
N GLY A 131 -1.86 2.73 -9.78
CA GLY A 131 -3.10 2.11 -10.25
C GLY A 131 -4.17 2.15 -9.17
N THR A 132 -5.38 1.69 -9.48
CA THR A 132 -6.41 1.54 -8.45
C THR A 132 -6.17 0.26 -7.65
N ARG A 133 -5.94 -0.86 -8.30
CA ARG A 133 -5.62 -2.18 -7.71
C ARG A 133 -4.27 -2.65 -8.20
N GLY A 134 -3.63 -3.56 -7.46
CA GLY A 134 -2.38 -4.21 -7.88
C GLY A 134 -1.08 -3.49 -7.50
N LYS A 135 -1.12 -2.21 -7.10
CA LYS A 135 0.09 -1.42 -6.73
C LYS A 135 1.04 -2.16 -5.80
N SER A 136 0.57 -2.51 -4.60
CA SER A 136 1.41 -3.12 -3.56
C SER A 136 2.00 -4.46 -4.03
N MET A 137 1.21 -5.27 -4.75
CA MET A 137 1.67 -6.55 -5.29
C MET A 137 2.84 -6.34 -6.26
N VAL A 138 2.66 -5.45 -7.25
CA VAL A 138 3.71 -5.16 -8.23
C VAL A 138 4.94 -4.53 -7.57
N THR A 139 4.73 -3.57 -6.66
CA THR A 139 5.81 -2.88 -5.94
C THR A 139 6.69 -3.88 -5.18
N VAL A 140 6.07 -4.76 -4.39
CA VAL A 140 6.82 -5.73 -3.58
C VAL A 140 7.43 -6.84 -4.45
N LEU A 141 6.73 -7.31 -5.49
CA LEU A 141 7.32 -8.26 -6.44
C LEU A 141 8.56 -7.70 -7.12
N VAL A 142 8.50 -6.45 -7.62
CA VAL A 142 9.67 -5.77 -8.21
C VAL A 142 10.78 -5.67 -7.19
N TYR A 143 10.47 -5.22 -5.97
CA TYR A 143 11.46 -5.10 -4.89
C TYR A 143 12.15 -6.44 -4.59
N GLU A 144 11.37 -7.50 -4.37
CA GLU A 144 11.91 -8.83 -4.04
C GLU A 144 12.74 -9.41 -5.19
N ILE A 145 12.30 -9.27 -6.43
CA ILE A 145 13.07 -9.74 -7.59
C ILE A 145 14.40 -8.99 -7.67
N LEU A 146 14.39 -7.66 -7.57
CA LEU A 146 15.62 -6.86 -7.71
C LEU A 146 16.54 -7.03 -6.50
N LYS A 147 15.99 -7.06 -5.28
CA LYS A 147 16.75 -7.22 -4.03
C LYS A 147 17.54 -8.53 -3.98
N GLN A 148 16.91 -9.63 -4.39
CA GLN A 148 17.58 -10.94 -4.47
C GLN A 148 18.60 -11.00 -5.61
N ASN A 149 18.60 -10.02 -6.52
CA ASN A 149 19.42 -10.01 -7.73
C ASN A 149 20.29 -8.77 -7.87
N GLU A 150 20.57 -8.00 -6.82
CA GLU A 150 21.41 -6.79 -6.84
C GLU A 150 22.74 -6.99 -7.57
N LYS A 151 23.32 -8.18 -7.49
CA LYS A 151 24.59 -8.51 -8.19
C LYS A 151 24.54 -8.45 -9.72
N PHE A 152 23.34 -8.54 -10.31
CA PHE A 152 23.13 -8.45 -11.77
C PHE A 152 22.77 -7.05 -12.22
N LEU A 153 22.38 -6.17 -11.31
CA LEU A 153 22.02 -4.80 -11.64
C LEU A 153 23.24 -4.03 -12.13
N LYS A 154 23.03 -3.26 -13.18
CA LYS A 154 24.03 -2.31 -13.71
C LYS A 154 23.49 -0.91 -13.46
N ASN A 155 24.37 0.00 -13.10
CA ASN A 155 24.00 1.40 -12.97
C ASN A 155 23.63 1.95 -14.36
N PRO A 156 22.38 2.38 -14.59
CA PRO A 156 21.94 2.86 -15.90
C PRO A 156 22.47 4.26 -16.24
N SER A 157 22.85 5.07 -15.25
CA SER A 157 23.06 6.51 -15.43
C SER A 157 24.48 7.01 -15.22
N THR A 158 25.46 6.17 -14.90
CA THR A 158 26.80 6.70 -14.59
C THR A 158 27.94 6.07 -15.40
N THR A 159 28.86 6.93 -15.82
CA THR A 159 30.22 6.61 -16.29
C THR A 159 31.06 5.92 -15.18
N LEU A 160 30.66 5.99 -13.93
CA LEU A 160 31.29 5.35 -12.77
C LEU A 160 30.85 3.89 -12.64
N ARG A 161 31.50 3.00 -13.35
CA ARG A 161 31.21 1.54 -13.43
C ARG A 161 31.55 0.73 -12.17
N THR A 162 31.90 1.35 -11.04
CA THR A 162 32.60 0.66 -9.96
C THR A 162 31.71 0.14 -8.84
N LYS A 163 30.46 0.57 -8.69
CA LYS A 163 29.57 0.12 -7.60
C LYS A 163 28.24 -0.43 -8.09
N LYS A 164 27.86 -1.60 -7.56
CA LYS A 164 26.55 -2.20 -7.83
C LYS A 164 25.44 -1.39 -7.15
N PRO A 165 24.31 -1.13 -7.82
CA PRO A 165 23.17 -0.47 -7.22
C PRO A 165 22.60 -1.25 -6.04
N SER A 166 22.29 -0.55 -4.96
CA SER A 166 21.44 -1.08 -3.89
C SER A 166 19.97 -0.78 -4.19
N VAL A 167 19.08 -1.65 -3.73
CA VAL A 167 17.64 -1.54 -3.98
C VAL A 167 16.94 -1.14 -2.70
N PHE A 168 16.14 -0.07 -2.77
CA PHE A 168 15.35 0.49 -1.68
C PHE A 168 13.87 0.48 -2.00
N LEU A 169 13.04 0.44 -0.96
CA LEU A 169 11.59 0.48 -1.03
C LEU A 169 11.08 1.77 -0.37
N GLY A 170 10.12 2.45 -0.99
CA GLY A 170 9.55 3.70 -0.51
C GLY A 170 8.12 3.94 -0.97
N GLY A 171 7.62 5.14 -0.76
CA GLY A 171 6.28 5.53 -1.17
C GLY A 171 5.20 5.11 -0.16
N ASN A 172 4.03 4.69 -0.66
CA ASN A 172 2.88 4.31 0.15
C ASN A 172 3.01 2.92 0.79
N VAL A 173 4.17 2.60 1.35
CA VAL A 173 4.43 1.35 2.04
C VAL A 173 4.30 1.57 3.55
N ARG A 174 3.63 0.65 4.24
CA ARG A 174 3.41 0.73 5.70
C ARG A 174 4.74 0.84 6.44
N GLY A 175 4.82 1.77 7.38
CA GLY A 175 5.98 1.94 8.27
C GLY A 175 7.23 2.51 7.59
N ILE A 176 7.23 2.75 6.28
CA ILE A 176 8.38 3.28 5.54
C ILE A 176 8.13 4.76 5.20
N ALA A 177 8.91 5.65 5.80
CA ALA A 177 9.06 7.01 5.34
C ALA A 177 10.19 7.04 4.28
N THR A 178 9.97 7.75 3.18
CA THR A 178 10.92 7.78 2.06
C THR A 178 12.06 8.77 2.31
N LEU A 179 11.75 9.93 2.87
CA LEU A 179 12.74 11.00 3.12
C LEU A 179 13.96 10.53 3.94
N PRO A 180 13.83 9.72 5.00
CA PRO A 180 14.99 9.18 5.74
C PRO A 180 15.95 8.32 4.92
N LEU A 181 15.53 7.83 3.75
CA LEU A 181 16.40 7.07 2.86
C LEU A 181 17.56 7.90 2.30
N LEU A 182 17.47 9.25 2.36
CA LEU A 182 18.58 10.16 2.03
C LEU A 182 19.87 9.83 2.78
N LYS A 183 19.76 9.26 3.98
CA LYS A 183 20.92 8.79 4.77
C LYS A 183 21.66 7.60 4.16
N LYS A 184 21.00 6.85 3.27
CA LYS A 184 21.46 5.53 2.81
C LYS A 184 21.74 5.50 1.31
N VAL A 185 20.93 6.22 0.52
CA VAL A 185 21.00 6.16 -0.94
C VAL A 185 22.27 6.81 -1.47
N LYS A 186 22.77 6.28 -2.56
CA LYS A 186 23.95 6.77 -3.30
C LYS A 186 23.61 6.90 -4.77
N VAL A 187 24.43 7.66 -5.50
CA VAL A 187 24.33 7.77 -6.96
C VAL A 187 24.25 6.39 -7.60
N GLY A 188 23.26 6.20 -8.43
CA GLY A 188 22.99 4.97 -9.18
C GLY A 188 22.20 3.90 -8.45
N ASP A 189 21.84 4.10 -7.19
CA ASP A 189 20.93 3.20 -6.47
C ASP A 189 19.53 3.22 -7.09
N ILE A 190 18.71 2.22 -6.75
CA ILE A 190 17.35 2.07 -7.28
C ILE A 190 16.35 2.22 -6.12
N LEU A 191 15.38 3.12 -6.30
CA LEU A 191 14.26 3.30 -5.39
C LEU A 191 12.97 2.83 -6.06
N ILE A 192 12.29 1.89 -5.44
CA ILE A 192 10.98 1.40 -5.88
C ILE A 192 9.92 2.03 -4.97
N CYS A 193 8.96 2.75 -5.58
CA CYS A 193 7.92 3.48 -4.85
C CYS A 193 6.52 2.96 -5.20
N GLU A 194 5.75 2.60 -4.19
CA GLU A 194 4.30 2.54 -4.34
C GLU A 194 3.75 3.98 -4.31
N LEU A 195 3.03 4.40 -5.37
CA LEU A 195 2.52 5.76 -5.51
C LEU A 195 1.00 5.75 -5.65
N ASP A 196 0.30 6.22 -4.63
CA ASP A 196 -1.13 6.50 -4.74
C ASP A 196 -1.39 7.82 -5.51
N SER A 197 -2.67 8.13 -5.77
CA SER A 197 -3.02 9.34 -6.50
C SER A 197 -2.67 10.62 -5.73
N TRP A 198 -2.74 10.59 -4.42
CA TRP A 198 -2.41 11.75 -3.58
C TRP A 198 -0.91 12.04 -3.56
N GLN A 199 -0.06 11.02 -3.48
CA GLN A 199 1.40 11.21 -3.59
C GLN A 199 1.81 11.72 -4.96
N LEU A 200 1.11 11.28 -6.01
CA LEU A 200 1.34 11.74 -7.37
C LEU A 200 0.96 13.22 -7.60
N GLN A 201 0.16 13.84 -6.71
CA GLN A 201 -0.01 15.30 -6.71
C GLN A 201 1.33 16.01 -6.49
N GLY A 202 2.12 15.60 -5.51
CA GLY A 202 3.46 16.17 -5.27
C GLY A 202 4.43 15.96 -6.45
N PHE A 203 4.27 14.88 -7.21
CA PHE A 203 5.00 14.67 -8.47
C PHE A 203 4.55 15.67 -9.55
N GLY A 204 3.24 15.93 -9.65
CA GLY A 204 2.67 16.94 -10.54
C GLY A 204 3.19 18.34 -10.23
N ASP A 205 3.16 18.75 -8.96
CA ASP A 205 3.64 20.06 -8.50
C ASP A 205 5.15 20.23 -8.78
N SER A 206 5.92 19.16 -8.63
CA SER A 206 7.36 19.14 -8.88
C SER A 206 7.73 18.91 -10.36
N LYS A 207 6.75 18.62 -11.23
CA LYS A 207 6.95 18.28 -12.65
C LYS A 207 7.96 17.14 -12.84
N ILE A 208 7.84 16.09 -12.04
CA ILE A 208 8.71 14.91 -12.04
C ILE A 208 7.86 13.68 -12.34
N SER A 209 8.44 12.71 -13.05
CA SER A 209 7.89 11.35 -13.17
C SER A 209 9.01 10.33 -12.95
N PRO A 210 8.71 9.10 -12.48
CA PRO A 210 9.71 8.03 -12.37
C PRO A 210 10.32 7.64 -13.72
N HIS A 211 11.56 7.18 -13.70
CA HIS A 211 12.28 6.70 -14.91
C HIS A 211 11.61 5.44 -15.50
N ILE A 212 11.14 4.55 -14.61
CA ILE A 212 10.30 3.40 -14.99
C ILE A 212 9.01 3.52 -14.22
N SER A 213 7.92 3.63 -14.94
CA SER A 213 6.57 3.74 -14.38
C SER A 213 5.75 2.52 -14.71
N VAL A 214 4.99 2.03 -13.72
CA VAL A 214 4.02 0.95 -13.90
C VAL A 214 2.64 1.46 -13.54
N PHE A 215 1.68 1.36 -14.48
CA PHE A 215 0.29 1.70 -14.23
C PHE A 215 -0.55 0.41 -14.33
N THR A 216 -0.96 -0.12 -13.17
CA THR A 216 -1.55 -1.45 -13.07
C THR A 216 -3.01 -1.50 -13.49
N SER A 217 -3.88 -0.62 -12.97
CA SER A 217 -5.32 -0.63 -13.28
C SER A 217 -5.97 0.72 -13.01
N PHE A 218 -7.11 0.98 -13.65
CA PHE A 218 -7.88 2.20 -13.41
C PHE A 218 -9.39 1.91 -13.35
N MET A 219 -9.99 2.15 -12.20
CA MET A 219 -11.42 1.98 -11.92
C MET A 219 -11.85 2.95 -10.82
N PRO A 220 -13.16 3.17 -10.58
CA PRO A 220 -13.62 4.08 -9.53
C PRO A 220 -13.05 3.73 -8.14
N ASP A 221 -12.42 4.72 -7.50
CA ASP A 221 -11.95 4.67 -6.11
C ASP A 221 -11.78 6.11 -5.61
N HIS A 222 -11.87 6.32 -4.29
CA HIS A 222 -11.74 7.65 -3.66
C HIS A 222 -12.67 8.73 -4.24
N MET A 223 -13.85 8.35 -4.72
CA MET A 223 -14.77 9.28 -5.41
C MET A 223 -15.29 10.41 -4.51
N ASN A 224 -15.38 10.18 -3.21
CA ASN A 224 -15.65 11.23 -2.22
C ASN A 224 -14.59 12.34 -2.24
N TYR A 225 -13.29 11.99 -2.30
CA TYR A 225 -12.19 12.95 -2.41
C TYR A 225 -12.22 13.68 -3.76
N TYR A 226 -12.41 12.96 -4.85
CA TYR A 226 -12.41 13.51 -6.21
C TYR A 226 -13.76 14.11 -6.65
N LYS A 227 -14.74 14.27 -5.70
CA LYS A 227 -16.07 14.83 -5.98
C LYS A 227 -16.73 14.15 -7.19
N ASN A 228 -16.68 12.81 -7.22
CA ASN A 228 -17.17 11.92 -8.29
C ASN A 228 -16.53 12.16 -9.67
N SER A 229 -15.37 12.77 -9.76
CA SER A 229 -14.66 13.04 -11.01
C SER A 229 -13.56 12.00 -11.29
N MET A 230 -13.86 11.03 -12.13
CA MET A 230 -12.86 10.08 -12.65
C MET A 230 -11.75 10.81 -13.44
N LYS A 231 -12.05 11.92 -14.08
CA LYS A 231 -11.10 12.74 -14.81
C LYS A 231 -10.01 13.29 -13.85
N LYS A 232 -10.41 13.93 -12.76
CA LYS A 232 -9.46 14.46 -11.75
C LYS A 232 -8.62 13.34 -11.11
N TYR A 233 -9.26 12.20 -10.82
CA TYR A 233 -8.56 11.03 -10.30
C TYR A 233 -7.51 10.50 -11.27
N PHE A 234 -7.82 10.47 -12.58
CA PHE A 234 -6.86 10.09 -13.61
C PHE A 234 -5.75 11.12 -13.78
N GLU A 235 -6.05 12.42 -13.77
CA GLU A 235 -5.08 13.51 -13.89
C GLU A 235 -3.98 13.40 -12.83
N ASP A 236 -4.35 13.14 -11.57
CA ASP A 236 -3.37 12.91 -10.51
C ASP A 236 -2.52 11.66 -10.76
N LYS A 237 -3.15 10.54 -11.15
CA LYS A 237 -2.42 9.31 -11.47
C LYS A 237 -1.53 9.44 -12.69
N ALA A 238 -1.92 10.25 -13.67
CA ALA A 238 -1.17 10.46 -14.89
C ALA A 238 0.18 11.16 -14.63
N ASN A 239 0.35 11.84 -13.49
CA ASN A 239 1.63 12.42 -13.10
C ASN A 239 2.75 11.36 -12.99
N ILE A 240 2.40 10.08 -12.93
CA ILE A 240 3.40 9.00 -12.95
C ILE A 240 4.16 8.92 -14.29
N PHE A 241 3.56 9.38 -15.39
CA PHE A 241 4.19 9.36 -16.72
C PHE A 241 4.21 10.73 -17.43
N LYS A 242 3.45 11.71 -16.95
CA LYS A 242 3.23 12.99 -17.62
C LYS A 242 4.51 13.78 -17.90
N TYR A 243 5.52 13.62 -17.06
CA TYR A 243 6.80 14.32 -17.14
C TYR A 243 7.96 13.38 -17.49
N GLN A 244 7.66 12.18 -17.96
CA GLN A 244 8.66 11.25 -18.48
C GLN A 244 9.29 11.78 -19.77
N LYS A 245 10.58 11.48 -19.95
CA LYS A 245 11.38 11.85 -21.10
C LYS A 245 11.56 10.66 -22.05
N LYS A 246 12.15 10.88 -23.21
CA LYS A 246 12.37 9.88 -24.28
C LYS A 246 13.03 8.57 -23.81
N ASN A 247 13.91 8.64 -22.82
CA ASN A 247 14.61 7.46 -22.30
C ASN A 247 13.86 6.74 -21.16
N ASP A 248 12.78 7.34 -20.67
CA ASP A 248 11.96 6.75 -19.63
C ASP A 248 10.98 5.71 -20.21
N ILE A 249 10.39 4.89 -19.34
CA ILE A 249 9.56 3.78 -19.75
C ILE A 249 8.26 3.78 -18.96
N LEU A 250 7.15 3.68 -19.68
CA LEU A 250 5.82 3.42 -19.09
C LEU A 250 5.38 1.98 -19.39
N ILE A 251 5.19 1.20 -18.36
CA ILE A 251 4.63 -0.16 -18.44
C ILE A 251 3.17 -0.11 -18.00
N ILE A 252 2.28 -0.67 -18.79
CA ILE A 252 0.85 -0.71 -18.49
C ILE A 252 0.25 -2.09 -18.71
N ARG A 253 -0.86 -2.35 -18.01
CA ARG A 253 -1.74 -3.43 -18.35
C ARG A 253 -2.61 -3.09 -19.57
N PRO A 254 -3.15 -4.08 -20.30
CA PRO A 254 -3.94 -3.83 -21.52
C PRO A 254 -5.18 -2.93 -21.29
N ASP A 255 -5.85 -3.08 -20.16
CA ASP A 255 -7.06 -2.32 -19.81
C ASP A 255 -6.81 -0.81 -19.63
N VAL A 256 -5.58 -0.42 -19.30
CA VAL A 256 -5.17 0.98 -19.12
C VAL A 256 -4.85 1.66 -20.46
N LYS A 257 -4.55 0.90 -21.53
CA LYS A 257 -4.03 1.41 -22.80
C LYS A 257 -4.88 2.54 -23.40
N LYS A 258 -6.21 2.43 -23.33
CA LYS A 258 -7.14 3.43 -23.86
C LYS A 258 -7.09 4.80 -23.18
N LEU A 259 -6.47 4.87 -21.98
CA LEU A 259 -6.34 6.09 -21.20
C LEU A 259 -5.00 6.82 -21.48
N ILE A 260 -4.07 6.16 -22.14
CA ILE A 260 -2.73 6.72 -22.40
C ILE A 260 -2.76 7.58 -23.65
N PRO A 261 -2.24 8.82 -23.59
CA PRO A 261 -2.21 9.71 -24.74
C PRO A 261 -1.32 9.15 -25.86
N LYS A 262 -1.69 9.43 -27.13
CA LYS A 262 -0.94 8.96 -28.30
C LYS A 262 0.44 9.62 -28.45
N ASN A 263 0.60 10.84 -27.93
CA ASN A 263 1.83 11.65 -28.00
C ASN A 263 2.72 11.52 -26.75
N LEU A 264 2.79 10.32 -26.18
CA LEU A 264 3.68 10.04 -25.05
C LEU A 264 5.15 10.17 -25.50
N GLU A 265 5.96 10.90 -24.73
CA GLU A 265 7.41 11.03 -25.03
C GLU A 265 8.18 9.76 -24.68
N SER A 266 7.81 9.10 -23.57
CA SER A 266 8.49 7.89 -23.11
C SER A 266 8.07 6.64 -23.88
N LYS A 267 8.90 5.59 -23.77
CA LYS A 267 8.59 4.28 -24.38
C LYS A 267 7.43 3.60 -23.66
N LEU A 268 6.38 3.29 -24.40
CA LEU A 268 5.24 2.54 -23.90
C LEU A 268 5.42 1.02 -24.07
N ILE A 269 5.22 0.27 -23.00
CA ILE A 269 5.17 -1.20 -23.01
C ILE A 269 3.82 -1.64 -22.47
N VAL A 270 3.05 -2.34 -23.29
CA VAL A 270 1.81 -3.00 -22.86
C VAL A 270 2.15 -4.46 -22.55
N VAL A 271 2.00 -4.86 -21.29
CA VAL A 271 2.29 -6.25 -20.92
C VAL A 271 1.27 -7.19 -21.55
N LYS A 272 1.75 -8.38 -21.95
CA LYS A 272 0.91 -9.48 -22.41
C LYS A 272 1.07 -10.59 -21.38
N PRO A 273 0.06 -10.89 -20.56
CA PRO A 273 0.15 -12.02 -19.65
C PRO A 273 0.24 -13.31 -20.45
N ASP A 274 1.17 -14.18 -20.10
CA ASP A 274 1.15 -15.56 -20.54
C ASP A 274 -0.06 -16.26 -19.93
N ASN A 275 -0.56 -17.32 -20.56
CA ASN A 275 -1.84 -18.01 -20.32
C ASN A 275 -2.26 -18.27 -18.86
N PHE A 276 -1.41 -18.04 -17.85
CA PHE A 276 -1.69 -18.28 -16.42
C PHE A 276 -1.01 -17.29 -15.48
N GLN A 277 -0.38 -16.23 -15.99
CA GLN A 277 0.22 -15.22 -15.12
C GLN A 277 -0.79 -14.09 -14.87
N GLU A 278 -0.98 -13.77 -13.61
CA GLU A 278 -1.69 -12.55 -13.26
C GLU A 278 -1.02 -11.34 -13.93
N GLU A 279 -1.79 -10.42 -14.47
CA GLU A 279 -1.29 -9.22 -15.15
C GLU A 279 -0.34 -8.39 -14.28
N ASN A 280 -0.52 -8.42 -12.94
CA ASN A 280 0.39 -7.79 -11.99
C ASN A 280 1.77 -8.45 -12.00
N LEU A 281 1.83 -9.77 -12.11
CA LEU A 281 3.08 -10.51 -12.22
C LEU A 281 3.81 -10.17 -13.52
N ALA A 282 3.09 -10.06 -14.64
CA ALA A 282 3.64 -9.67 -15.93
C ALA A 282 4.29 -8.27 -15.86
N CYS A 283 3.67 -7.31 -15.18
CA CYS A 283 4.27 -5.98 -14.95
C CYS A 283 5.60 -6.07 -14.18
N ALA A 284 5.65 -6.84 -13.10
CA ALA A 284 6.87 -6.98 -12.29
C ALA A 284 7.99 -7.71 -13.06
N VAL A 285 7.64 -8.75 -13.82
CA VAL A 285 8.58 -9.47 -14.68
C VAL A 285 9.15 -8.56 -15.76
N GLU A 286 8.32 -7.69 -16.35
CA GLU A 286 8.78 -6.77 -17.41
C GLU A 286 9.78 -5.75 -16.85
N VAL A 287 9.53 -5.18 -15.66
CA VAL A 287 10.53 -4.32 -14.98
C VAL A 287 11.85 -5.06 -14.78
N ALA A 288 11.81 -6.30 -14.32
CA ALA A 288 13.01 -7.10 -14.09
C ALA A 288 13.79 -7.41 -15.39
N LYS A 289 13.06 -7.68 -16.50
CA LYS A 289 13.66 -7.87 -17.84
C LYS A 289 14.35 -6.62 -18.34
N LEU A 290 13.72 -5.44 -18.19
CA LEU A 290 14.31 -4.14 -18.54
C LEU A 290 15.63 -3.90 -17.81
N LEU A 291 15.72 -4.31 -16.55
CA LEU A 291 16.94 -4.24 -15.74
C LEU A 291 17.88 -5.44 -15.96
N LYS A 292 17.63 -6.23 -17.01
CA LYS A 292 18.49 -7.35 -17.47
C LYS A 292 18.69 -8.45 -16.41
N ILE A 293 17.72 -8.67 -15.52
CA ILE A 293 17.76 -9.81 -14.62
C ILE A 293 17.53 -11.11 -15.42
N PRO A 294 18.40 -12.14 -15.28
CA PRO A 294 18.22 -13.40 -15.98
C PRO A 294 16.91 -14.10 -15.69
N ASN A 295 16.21 -14.64 -16.68
CA ASN A 295 14.90 -15.27 -16.53
C ASN A 295 14.87 -16.37 -15.47
N LYS A 296 15.93 -17.19 -15.34
CA LYS A 296 16.04 -18.21 -14.28
C LYS A 296 16.00 -17.61 -12.88
N ASN A 297 16.57 -16.41 -12.71
CA ASN A 297 16.61 -15.71 -11.43
C ASN A 297 15.27 -15.06 -11.11
N ILE A 298 14.58 -14.51 -12.12
CA ILE A 298 13.20 -14.02 -11.98
C ILE A 298 12.30 -15.15 -11.51
N LYS A 299 12.31 -16.30 -12.21
CA LYS A 299 11.53 -17.50 -11.82
C LYS A 299 11.85 -17.96 -10.40
N LYS A 300 13.13 -17.97 -10.00
CA LYS A 300 13.55 -18.33 -8.64
C LYS A 300 13.00 -17.35 -7.59
N ALA A 301 13.11 -16.04 -7.82
CA ALA A 301 12.59 -15.03 -6.91
C ALA A 301 11.06 -15.15 -6.75
N LEU A 302 10.33 -15.37 -7.85
CA LEU A 302 8.88 -15.57 -7.83
C LEU A 302 8.49 -16.85 -7.06
N LYS A 303 9.23 -17.95 -7.24
CA LYS A 303 8.99 -19.18 -6.47
C LYS A 303 9.20 -18.99 -4.97
N ASN A 304 10.15 -18.13 -4.58
CA ASN A 304 10.46 -17.82 -3.19
C ASN A 304 9.54 -16.74 -2.58
N PHE A 305 8.71 -16.12 -3.40
CA PHE A 305 7.82 -15.05 -2.96
C PHE A 305 6.74 -15.59 -2.03
N LYS A 306 6.69 -15.08 -0.81
CA LYS A 306 5.77 -15.56 0.23
C LYS A 306 4.41 -14.85 0.23
N GLY A 307 4.11 -14.06 -0.80
CA GLY A 307 2.90 -13.23 -0.85
C GLY A 307 3.05 -11.92 -0.08
N LEU A 308 1.99 -11.13 -0.08
CA LEU A 308 1.91 -9.89 0.69
C LEU A 308 1.22 -10.16 2.02
N GLU A 309 1.68 -9.47 3.05
CA GLU A 309 0.98 -9.47 4.33
C GLU A 309 -0.46 -8.99 4.16
N GLY A 310 -1.41 -9.78 4.68
CA GLY A 310 -2.82 -9.48 4.62
C GLY A 310 -3.47 -9.53 3.22
N ARG A 311 -2.84 -10.21 2.23
CA ARG A 311 -3.42 -10.49 0.91
C ARG A 311 -3.29 -11.96 0.55
N LEU A 312 -4.33 -12.73 0.81
CA LEU A 312 -4.34 -14.19 0.68
C LEU A 312 -3.07 -14.86 1.23
N GLN A 313 -2.51 -14.25 2.28
CA GLN A 313 -1.28 -14.71 2.90
C GLN A 313 -1.52 -16.03 3.62
N TYR A 314 -0.85 -17.09 3.17
CA TYR A 314 -0.81 -18.32 3.95
C TYR A 314 -0.03 -18.07 5.26
N VAL A 315 -0.68 -18.33 6.40
CA VAL A 315 -0.08 -18.08 7.72
C VAL A 315 0.52 -19.36 8.29
N LYS A 316 -0.29 -20.38 8.49
CA LYS A 316 0.12 -21.72 8.95
C LYS A 316 -0.99 -22.74 8.82
N THR A 317 -0.67 -23.99 9.13
CA THR A 317 -1.66 -25.05 9.29
C THR A 317 -1.80 -25.44 10.76
N ILE A 318 -3.02 -25.50 11.28
CA ILE A 318 -3.36 -25.98 12.63
C ILE A 318 -4.26 -27.20 12.50
N LYS A 319 -3.85 -28.35 13.04
CA LYS A 319 -4.61 -29.62 13.02
C LYS A 319 -5.12 -30.01 11.61
N GLY A 320 -4.32 -29.70 10.57
CA GLY A 320 -4.68 -29.97 9.19
C GLY A 320 -5.59 -28.94 8.52
N VAL A 321 -5.94 -27.84 9.21
CA VAL A 321 -6.69 -26.69 8.69
C VAL A 321 -5.71 -25.62 8.23
N LYS A 322 -5.78 -25.19 6.97
CA LYS A 322 -4.93 -24.10 6.43
C LYS A 322 -5.54 -22.76 6.78
N ILE A 323 -4.72 -21.83 7.27
CA ILE A 323 -5.17 -20.49 7.68
C ILE A 323 -4.57 -19.45 6.75
N TYR A 324 -5.45 -18.60 6.19
CA TYR A 324 -5.09 -17.50 5.32
C TYR A 324 -5.51 -16.15 5.91
N ASN A 325 -4.60 -15.18 5.81
CA ASN A 325 -4.84 -13.78 6.15
C ASN A 325 -5.06 -12.97 4.86
N ASP A 326 -6.26 -12.48 4.69
CA ASP A 326 -6.66 -11.59 3.60
C ASP A 326 -7.28 -10.29 4.16
N ASN A 327 -6.76 -9.84 5.29
CA ASN A 327 -7.25 -8.68 6.03
C ASN A 327 -7.38 -7.39 5.19
N ASN A 328 -6.59 -7.26 4.12
CA ASN A 328 -6.64 -6.09 3.24
C ASN A 328 -7.79 -6.15 2.21
N ALA A 329 -8.57 -7.22 2.16
CA ALA A 329 -9.81 -7.31 1.39
C ALA A 329 -10.95 -6.60 2.16
N THR A 330 -11.00 -5.28 2.04
CA THR A 330 -11.94 -4.41 2.75
C THR A 330 -13.18 -4.05 1.94
N THR A 331 -13.46 -4.79 0.87
CA THR A 331 -14.67 -4.67 0.04
C THR A 331 -15.22 -6.05 -0.29
N PRO A 332 -16.52 -6.19 -0.54
CA PRO A 332 -17.15 -7.45 -0.93
C PRO A 332 -16.44 -8.10 -2.13
N GLU A 333 -16.14 -7.35 -3.17
CA GLU A 333 -15.50 -7.83 -4.40
C GLU A 333 -14.09 -8.40 -4.12
N ALA A 334 -13.33 -7.77 -3.23
CA ALA A 334 -11.99 -8.26 -2.87
C ALA A 334 -12.07 -9.61 -2.13
N THR A 335 -13.04 -9.75 -1.21
CA THR A 335 -13.27 -11.02 -0.49
C THR A 335 -13.80 -12.11 -1.42
N MET A 336 -14.69 -11.78 -2.36
CA MET A 336 -15.16 -12.74 -3.39
C MET A 336 -13.98 -13.31 -4.18
N ALA A 337 -13.09 -12.43 -4.67
CA ALA A 337 -11.89 -12.87 -5.38
C ALA A 337 -11.00 -13.79 -4.53
N GLY A 338 -10.86 -13.50 -3.23
CA GLY A 338 -10.12 -14.36 -2.28
C GLY A 338 -10.76 -15.74 -2.09
N ILE A 339 -12.08 -15.80 -1.93
CA ILE A 339 -12.85 -17.04 -1.82
C ILE A 339 -12.68 -17.89 -3.09
N GLU A 340 -12.88 -17.28 -4.25
CA GLU A 340 -12.78 -17.95 -5.55
C GLU A 340 -11.37 -18.49 -5.80
N ALA A 341 -10.33 -17.69 -5.55
CA ALA A 341 -8.94 -18.11 -5.70
C ALA A 341 -8.61 -19.36 -4.87
N LEU A 342 -9.08 -19.42 -3.62
CA LEU A 342 -8.85 -20.57 -2.75
C LEU A 342 -9.74 -21.77 -3.10
N SER A 343 -10.90 -21.55 -3.72
CA SER A 343 -11.81 -22.62 -4.15
C SER A 343 -11.30 -23.35 -5.41
N ILE A 344 -10.56 -22.65 -6.29
CA ILE A 344 -10.01 -23.20 -7.54
C ILE A 344 -8.63 -23.85 -7.31
N SER A 345 -7.89 -23.41 -6.29
CA SER A 345 -6.48 -23.78 -6.07
C SER A 345 -6.29 -25.10 -5.29
N PHE A 346 -7.05 -26.16 -5.56
CA PHE A 346 -6.70 -27.50 -5.07
C PHE A 346 -5.78 -28.20 -6.09
N PRO A 347 -4.45 -28.35 -5.78
CA PRO A 347 -3.45 -28.87 -6.73
C PRO A 347 -3.68 -30.33 -7.18
N GLU A 348 -4.53 -31.09 -6.52
CA GLU A 348 -4.77 -32.50 -6.87
C GLU A 348 -5.50 -32.68 -8.20
N ALA A 349 -6.24 -31.70 -8.69
CA ALA A 349 -6.92 -31.76 -9.98
C ALA A 349 -5.97 -31.43 -11.16
N GLN A 350 -4.94 -30.61 -10.95
CA GLN A 350 -3.99 -30.23 -12.01
C GLN A 350 -2.94 -31.33 -12.32
N LEU A 351 -2.62 -32.20 -11.36
CA LEU A 351 -1.66 -33.28 -11.56
C LEU A 351 -2.22 -34.48 -12.34
N ARG A 352 -3.53 -34.57 -12.56
CA ARG A 352 -4.17 -35.71 -13.24
C ARG A 352 -4.76 -35.40 -14.61
N GLY A 353 -4.55 -34.18 -15.17
CA GLY A 353 -5.04 -33.86 -16.53
C GLY A 353 -6.57 -33.93 -16.67
N VAL A 354 -7.32 -33.90 -15.58
CA VAL A 354 -8.78 -33.95 -15.59
C VAL A 354 -9.29 -32.53 -15.48
N SER A 355 -9.91 -32.00 -16.53
CA SER A 355 -10.74 -30.80 -16.43
C SER A 355 -11.73 -30.98 -15.29
N PRO A 356 -11.84 -30.02 -14.37
CA PRO A 356 -12.83 -30.10 -13.31
C PRO A 356 -14.22 -30.09 -13.98
N LYS A 357 -14.85 -31.25 -14.08
CA LYS A 357 -16.30 -31.30 -14.26
C LYS A 357 -16.86 -30.55 -13.09
N LEU A 358 -17.71 -29.52 -13.35
CA LEU A 358 -18.49 -28.77 -12.38
C LEU A 358 -19.41 -29.72 -11.57
N GLY A 359 -18.81 -30.45 -10.65
CA GLY A 359 -19.51 -31.13 -9.58
C GLY A 359 -19.40 -30.20 -8.36
N PHE A 360 -20.47 -30.07 -7.60
CA PHE A 360 -20.53 -29.33 -6.33
C PHE A 360 -19.39 -29.81 -5.40
N GLY A 361 -18.22 -29.14 -5.50
CA GLY A 361 -17.08 -29.43 -4.64
C GLY A 361 -17.46 -29.15 -3.18
N GLU A 362 -17.02 -30.01 -2.25
CA GLU A 362 -17.21 -29.80 -0.83
C GLU A 362 -16.86 -28.38 -0.41
N ARG A 363 -17.79 -27.68 0.24
CA ARG A 363 -17.56 -26.37 0.80
C ARG A 363 -16.52 -26.48 1.92
N LYS A 364 -15.30 -25.98 1.70
CA LYS A 364 -14.17 -26.14 2.64
C LYS A 364 -13.72 -24.84 3.29
N ILE A 365 -14.33 -23.71 2.95
CA ILE A 365 -13.91 -22.41 3.46
C ILE A 365 -14.78 -22.01 4.66
N VAL A 366 -14.14 -21.80 5.80
CA VAL A 366 -14.72 -21.09 6.96
C VAL A 366 -14.26 -19.64 6.86
N LEU A 367 -15.17 -18.75 6.46
CA LEU A 367 -14.90 -17.34 6.28
C LEU A 367 -15.03 -16.59 7.61
N ILE A 368 -14.05 -15.75 7.95
CA ILE A 368 -14.18 -14.72 8.99
C ILE A 368 -14.29 -13.37 8.28
N CYS A 369 -15.45 -12.70 8.43
CA CYS A 369 -15.71 -11.40 7.81
C CYS A 369 -16.40 -10.43 8.77
N GLY A 370 -16.61 -9.18 8.36
CA GLY A 370 -17.33 -8.16 9.12
C GLY A 370 -16.57 -6.85 9.27
N GLY A 371 -17.30 -5.81 9.70
CA GLY A 371 -16.80 -4.45 9.90
C GLY A 371 -17.78 -3.38 9.44
N ALA A 372 -17.27 -2.15 9.19
CA ALA A 372 -18.09 -1.00 8.84
C ALA A 372 -18.50 -0.99 7.36
N ASP A 373 -19.76 -0.61 7.09
CA ASP A 373 -20.33 -0.53 5.73
C ASP A 373 -19.67 0.56 4.91
N LYS A 374 -19.27 0.22 3.70
CA LYS A 374 -18.81 1.15 2.66
C LYS A 374 -19.92 1.53 1.65
N LYS A 375 -21.17 1.18 1.96
CA LYS A 375 -22.35 1.38 1.11
C LYS A 375 -22.25 0.67 -0.26
N LEU A 376 -21.54 -0.47 -0.27
CA LEU A 376 -21.41 -1.32 -1.44
C LEU A 376 -22.54 -2.37 -1.50
N PRO A 377 -22.92 -2.85 -2.70
CA PRO A 377 -23.90 -3.93 -2.84
C PRO A 377 -23.37 -5.25 -2.27
N LEU A 378 -24.23 -6.08 -1.70
CA LEU A 378 -23.86 -7.35 -1.07
C LEU A 378 -24.41 -8.58 -1.80
N ASP A 379 -25.26 -8.43 -2.81
CA ASP A 379 -25.98 -9.54 -3.43
C ASP A 379 -25.04 -10.59 -4.03
N ASP A 380 -24.05 -10.17 -4.80
CA ASP A 380 -23.08 -11.09 -5.41
C ASP A 380 -22.13 -11.68 -4.35
N PHE A 381 -21.77 -10.91 -3.31
CA PHE A 381 -21.00 -11.42 -2.18
C PHE A 381 -21.73 -12.57 -1.48
N VAL A 382 -23.02 -12.40 -1.19
CA VAL A 382 -23.87 -13.44 -0.57
C VAL A 382 -23.94 -14.68 -1.46
N LYS A 383 -24.11 -14.52 -2.78
CA LYS A 383 -24.12 -15.66 -3.73
C LYS A 383 -22.80 -16.46 -3.68
N VAL A 384 -21.65 -15.77 -3.68
CA VAL A 384 -20.32 -16.39 -3.61
C VAL A 384 -20.12 -17.09 -2.28
N VAL A 385 -20.48 -16.44 -1.17
CA VAL A 385 -20.43 -17.03 0.18
C VAL A 385 -21.27 -18.31 0.24
N ASN A 386 -22.53 -18.25 -0.18
CA ASN A 386 -23.42 -19.41 -0.17
C ASN A 386 -22.94 -20.56 -1.08
N LYS A 387 -22.20 -20.24 -2.15
CA LYS A 387 -21.68 -21.23 -3.08
C LYS A 387 -20.45 -21.96 -2.55
N TYR A 388 -19.50 -21.23 -1.96
CA TYR A 388 -18.16 -21.76 -1.70
C TYR A 388 -17.83 -21.91 -0.20
N CYS A 389 -18.51 -21.19 0.70
CA CYS A 389 -18.21 -21.27 2.12
C CYS A 389 -18.95 -22.40 2.82
N LYS A 390 -18.28 -23.07 3.75
CA LYS A 390 -18.85 -24.02 4.68
C LYS A 390 -19.57 -23.30 5.85
N ALA A 391 -18.95 -22.23 6.32
CA ALA A 391 -19.47 -21.42 7.40
C ALA A 391 -18.96 -19.97 7.30
N VAL A 392 -19.68 -19.04 7.94
CA VAL A 392 -19.31 -17.63 8.05
C VAL A 392 -19.33 -17.20 9.50
N ILE A 393 -18.22 -16.67 9.99
CA ILE A 393 -18.08 -16.06 11.31
C ILE A 393 -18.01 -14.56 11.12
N MET A 394 -18.92 -13.84 11.75
CA MET A 394 -19.10 -12.41 11.55
C MET A 394 -18.67 -11.62 12.78
N ILE A 395 -17.67 -10.73 12.62
CA ILE A 395 -17.28 -9.75 13.64
C ILE A 395 -18.18 -8.51 13.55
N PRO A 396 -18.36 -7.75 14.65
CA PRO A 396 -19.29 -6.63 14.69
C PRO A 396 -18.96 -5.48 13.72
N GLY A 397 -19.99 -4.75 13.30
CA GLY A 397 -19.90 -3.53 12.51
C GLY A 397 -21.14 -3.31 11.65
N THR A 398 -21.36 -2.07 11.23
CA THR A 398 -22.58 -1.67 10.47
C THR A 398 -22.76 -2.43 9.15
N GLY A 399 -21.65 -2.85 8.50
CA GLY A 399 -21.71 -3.70 7.32
C GLY A 399 -22.12 -5.14 7.66
N THR A 400 -21.72 -5.63 8.81
CA THR A 400 -22.15 -6.92 9.33
C THR A 400 -23.64 -6.92 9.65
N ASP A 401 -24.13 -5.85 10.30
CA ASP A 401 -25.56 -5.70 10.63
C ASP A 401 -26.41 -5.72 9.36
N LYS A 402 -25.96 -5.04 8.31
CA LYS A 402 -26.60 -5.04 6.98
C LYS A 402 -26.62 -6.45 6.37
N LEU A 403 -25.51 -7.19 6.47
CA LEU A 403 -25.39 -8.56 5.95
C LEU A 403 -26.34 -9.51 6.71
N VAL A 404 -26.40 -9.41 8.04
CA VAL A 404 -27.30 -10.21 8.90
C VAL A 404 -28.77 -9.88 8.62
N SER A 405 -29.11 -8.58 8.55
CA SER A 405 -30.48 -8.13 8.28
C SER A 405 -31.00 -8.53 6.90
N SER A 406 -30.11 -8.82 5.94
CA SER A 406 -30.52 -9.31 4.62
C SER A 406 -31.18 -10.70 4.68
N GLY A 407 -30.87 -11.49 5.69
CA GLY A 407 -31.37 -12.87 5.84
C GLY A 407 -30.94 -13.85 4.74
N ASN A 408 -30.08 -13.43 3.82
CA ASN A 408 -29.77 -14.20 2.59
C ASN A 408 -28.53 -15.10 2.71
N VAL A 409 -27.84 -15.11 3.88
CA VAL A 409 -26.71 -16.03 4.14
C VAL A 409 -27.26 -17.39 4.57
N LEU A 410 -27.19 -18.38 3.70
CA LEU A 410 -27.81 -19.71 3.85
C LEU A 410 -26.89 -20.75 4.49
N VAL A 411 -25.59 -20.46 4.60
CA VAL A 411 -24.61 -21.35 5.24
C VAL A 411 -24.59 -21.14 6.74
N THR A 412 -24.02 -22.09 7.49
CA THR A 412 -23.83 -21.96 8.94
C THR A 412 -23.20 -20.61 9.27
N SER A 413 -23.89 -19.78 10.02
CA SER A 413 -23.41 -18.43 10.34
C SER A 413 -23.37 -18.21 11.87
N LYS A 414 -22.36 -17.47 12.33
CA LYS A 414 -22.21 -17.12 13.75
C LYS A 414 -21.76 -15.66 13.88
N TYR A 415 -22.51 -14.88 14.64
CA TYR A 415 -22.13 -13.54 15.07
C TYR A 415 -21.35 -13.63 16.39
N VAL A 416 -20.22 -12.94 16.51
CA VAL A 416 -19.35 -12.99 17.68
C VAL A 416 -18.97 -11.57 18.13
N LYS A 417 -18.47 -11.43 19.37
CA LYS A 417 -18.20 -10.10 19.96
C LYS A 417 -16.89 -9.47 19.48
N ASN A 418 -15.91 -10.28 19.10
CA ASN A 418 -14.58 -9.81 18.75
C ASN A 418 -13.80 -10.83 17.90
N LEU A 419 -12.62 -10.42 17.42
CA LEU A 419 -11.79 -11.24 16.55
C LEU A 419 -11.22 -12.50 17.25
N ASN A 420 -10.99 -12.47 18.58
CA ASN A 420 -10.55 -13.66 19.32
C ASN A 420 -11.63 -14.74 19.30
N GLU A 421 -12.87 -14.36 19.56
CA GLU A 421 -14.02 -15.28 19.49
C GLU A 421 -14.23 -15.78 18.05
N ALA A 422 -13.99 -14.92 17.05
CA ALA A 422 -14.13 -15.30 15.66
C ALA A 422 -13.13 -16.42 15.27
N VAL A 423 -11.88 -16.27 15.62
CA VAL A 423 -10.86 -17.29 15.36
C VAL A 423 -11.16 -18.58 16.11
N LYS A 424 -11.57 -18.50 17.39
CA LYS A 424 -11.95 -19.68 18.19
C LYS A 424 -13.14 -20.42 17.57
N ALA A 425 -14.17 -19.67 17.14
CA ALA A 425 -15.34 -20.26 16.48
C ALA A 425 -14.98 -20.89 15.14
N ALA A 426 -14.15 -20.23 14.33
CA ALA A 426 -13.71 -20.77 13.05
C ALA A 426 -12.90 -22.06 13.20
N LEU A 427 -11.97 -22.10 14.17
CA LEU A 427 -11.22 -23.33 14.48
C LEU A 427 -12.11 -24.46 15.00
N GLY A 428 -13.20 -24.14 15.70
CA GLY A 428 -14.17 -25.14 16.17
C GLY A 428 -15.08 -25.70 15.08
N LEU A 429 -15.30 -24.97 13.99
CA LEU A 429 -16.14 -25.41 12.85
C LEU A 429 -15.33 -26.05 11.72
N ALA A 430 -14.04 -25.75 11.64
CA ALA A 430 -13.16 -26.27 10.60
C ALA A 430 -12.70 -27.70 10.94
N SER A 431 -12.68 -28.56 9.93
CA SER A 431 -12.18 -29.93 9.98
C SER A 431 -10.87 -30.05 9.18
N ARG A 432 -10.11 -31.14 9.39
CA ARG A 432 -8.91 -31.43 8.61
C ARG A 432 -9.18 -31.33 7.09
N GLY A 433 -8.37 -30.55 6.38
CA GLY A 433 -8.55 -30.28 4.95
C GLY A 433 -9.34 -29.00 4.64
N ASP A 434 -9.98 -28.39 5.65
CA ASP A 434 -10.65 -27.09 5.48
C ASP A 434 -9.65 -25.92 5.44
N ILE A 435 -10.17 -24.78 5.05
CA ILE A 435 -9.48 -23.49 5.01
C ILE A 435 -10.20 -22.50 5.94
N ILE A 436 -9.47 -21.85 6.83
CA ILE A 436 -9.96 -20.64 7.49
C ILE A 436 -9.42 -19.44 6.69
N LEU A 437 -10.34 -18.63 6.17
CA LEU A 437 -10.03 -17.40 5.45
C LEU A 437 -10.48 -16.19 6.28
N PHE A 438 -9.52 -15.39 6.75
CA PHE A 438 -9.81 -14.09 7.32
C PHE A 438 -9.82 -13.04 6.22
N SER A 439 -10.98 -12.70 5.68
CA SER A 439 -11.20 -11.74 4.59
C SER A 439 -12.42 -10.89 4.93
N PRO A 440 -12.21 -9.68 5.49
CA PRO A 440 -13.26 -8.93 6.16
C PRO A 440 -14.44 -8.47 5.31
N ALA A 441 -14.27 -8.22 4.01
CA ALA A 441 -15.27 -7.63 3.09
C ALA A 441 -15.69 -6.18 3.42
N PHE A 442 -15.36 -5.68 4.61
CA PHE A 442 -15.79 -4.40 5.17
C PHE A 442 -14.61 -3.61 5.73
N ALA A 443 -14.82 -2.30 5.93
CA ALA A 443 -13.81 -1.45 6.56
C ALA A 443 -13.57 -1.85 8.03
N SER A 444 -12.39 -1.51 8.54
CA SER A 444 -12.01 -1.84 9.93
C SER A 444 -12.60 -0.90 10.99
N PHE A 445 -13.13 0.24 10.57
CA PHE A 445 -13.63 1.28 11.49
C PHE A 445 -14.74 0.77 12.44
N GLY A 446 -14.76 1.33 13.63
CA GLY A 446 -15.71 0.96 14.69
C GLY A 446 -15.13 0.03 15.77
N GLN A 447 -14.31 -0.93 15.38
CA GLN A 447 -13.58 -1.81 16.34
C GLN A 447 -12.06 -1.58 16.32
N PHE A 448 -11.51 -1.05 15.22
CA PHE A 448 -10.07 -0.85 15.04
C PHE A 448 -9.82 0.54 14.46
N ASN A 449 -8.70 1.12 14.81
CA ASN A 449 -8.28 2.41 14.26
C ASN A 449 -7.97 2.33 12.74
N ASN A 450 -7.57 1.16 12.26
CA ASN A 450 -7.28 0.89 10.86
C ASN A 450 -7.21 -0.62 10.58
N GLU A 451 -7.08 -0.99 9.30
CA GLU A 451 -6.96 -2.38 8.87
C GLU A 451 -5.67 -3.06 9.35
N TYR A 452 -4.61 -2.33 9.59
CA TYR A 452 -3.35 -2.91 10.05
C TYR A 452 -3.45 -3.41 11.50
N GLU A 453 -4.05 -2.62 12.39
CA GLU A 453 -4.31 -3.05 13.77
C GLU A 453 -5.15 -4.33 13.81
N ARG A 454 -6.18 -4.41 12.95
CA ARG A 454 -7.02 -5.60 12.80
C ARG A 454 -6.20 -6.80 12.30
N GLY A 455 -5.34 -6.61 11.30
CA GLY A 455 -4.45 -7.63 10.76
C GLY A 455 -3.40 -8.11 11.78
N ASP A 456 -2.76 -7.18 12.49
CA ASP A 456 -1.76 -7.48 13.53
C ASP A 456 -2.38 -8.29 14.67
N LEU A 457 -3.60 -7.94 15.10
CA LEU A 457 -4.34 -8.71 16.10
C LEU A 457 -4.64 -10.12 15.61
N PHE A 458 -5.12 -10.29 14.36
CA PHE A 458 -5.35 -11.61 13.78
C PHE A 458 -4.07 -12.46 13.79
N MET A 459 -2.96 -11.90 13.31
CA MET A 459 -1.66 -12.59 13.28
C MET A 459 -1.18 -12.99 14.68
N LYS A 460 -1.37 -12.12 15.68
CA LYS A 460 -1.05 -12.42 17.09
C LYS A 460 -1.89 -13.57 17.63
N ILE A 461 -3.21 -13.57 17.36
CA ILE A 461 -4.11 -14.65 17.81
C ILE A 461 -3.70 -15.97 17.17
N ILE A 462 -3.48 -15.99 15.84
CA ILE A 462 -3.10 -17.21 15.12
C ILE A 462 -1.74 -17.73 15.59
N LYS A 463 -0.77 -16.86 15.85
CA LYS A 463 0.56 -17.27 16.39
C LYS A 463 0.42 -18.02 17.72
N ASN A 464 -0.49 -17.59 18.58
CA ASN A 464 -0.73 -18.18 19.91
C ASN A 464 -1.69 -19.38 19.89
N SER A 465 -2.37 -19.66 18.76
CA SER A 465 -3.26 -20.82 18.62
C SER A 465 -2.47 -22.09 18.35
N LYS A 466 -2.87 -23.23 19.01
CA LYS A 466 -2.22 -24.54 18.89
C LYS A 466 -3.05 -25.53 18.07
#